data_a2b81f6aa0d54955b6323ebe4edea156
#
_entry.id   a2b81f6aa0d54955b6323ebe4edea156
#
_cell.length_a   1.000
_cell.length_b   1.000
_cell.length_c   1.000
_cell.angle_alpha   90.00
_cell.angle_beta   90.00
_cell.angle_gamma   90.00
#
_symmetry.space_group_name_H-M   'P 1'
#
loop_
_entity.id
_entity.type
_entity.pdbx_description
1 polymer ?
#
loop_
_entity_poly.entity_id
_entity_poly.type
_entity_poly.pdbx_seq_one_letter_code
_entity_poly.pdbx_strand_id
1 'polypeptide(L)'
;MKVVISACLLGVRCRYDGGDSRNEIAIEQKETSELIPVCPEEAGGLPTPRPPAEIVGGDGDAVLDGKAKVMTADGVDVTEAYLKGAYHALQVTQSSGATHVILKARSPSCGCGDIYDGTFSGTLTSGDGVTTACLLYTSPSPRDRTRSRMPSSA
;
A
#
# COMPACT_ATOMS: atom_id res chain seq x y z
N MET A 1 -16.65 -13.05 -4.68
CA MET A 1 -15.71 -12.05 -5.23
C MET A 1 -14.41 -12.12 -4.44
N LYS A 2 -13.29 -12.01 -5.13
CA LYS A 2 -11.97 -12.04 -4.48
C LYS A 2 -11.43 -10.61 -4.37
N VAL A 3 -10.98 -10.25 -3.17
CA VAL A 3 -10.53 -8.89 -2.86
C VAL A 3 -9.15 -8.97 -2.19
N VAL A 4 -8.17 -8.32 -2.77
CA VAL A 4 -6.86 -8.13 -2.12
C VAL A 4 -6.98 -6.97 -1.14
N ILE A 5 -6.51 -7.16 0.08
CA ILE A 5 -6.69 -6.18 1.15
C ILE A 5 -5.39 -5.98 1.94
N SER A 6 -5.13 -4.75 2.33
CA SER A 6 -4.01 -4.47 3.25
C SER A 6 -4.19 -5.28 4.54
N ALA A 7 -3.22 -6.11 4.88
CA ALA A 7 -3.33 -7.03 6.02
C ALA A 7 -3.58 -6.30 7.34
N CYS A 8 -3.02 -5.10 7.51
CA CYS A 8 -3.22 -4.33 8.75
C CYS A 8 -4.69 -3.94 8.97
N LEU A 9 -5.50 -3.82 7.91
CA LEU A 9 -6.93 -3.53 8.04
C LEU A 9 -7.71 -4.72 8.63
N LEU A 10 -7.16 -5.91 8.57
CA LEU A 10 -7.74 -7.13 9.15
C LEU A 10 -7.23 -7.40 10.57
N GLY A 11 -6.40 -6.52 11.12
CA GLY A 11 -5.86 -6.67 12.46
C GLY A 11 -4.47 -7.33 12.51
N VAL A 12 -3.84 -7.60 11.38
CA VAL A 12 -2.47 -8.10 11.36
C VAL A 12 -1.52 -6.97 11.77
N ARG A 13 -0.64 -7.25 12.72
CA ARG A 13 0.27 -6.25 13.28
C ARG A 13 1.50 -6.08 12.38
N CYS A 14 1.28 -5.54 11.20
CA CYS A 14 2.33 -5.35 10.20
C CYS A 14 2.61 -3.88 9.87
N ARG A 15 2.04 -2.94 10.63
CA ARG A 15 2.37 -1.52 10.48
C ARG A 15 3.82 -1.27 10.92
N TYR A 16 4.37 -0.13 10.50
CA TYR A 16 5.74 0.26 10.85
C TYR A 16 5.99 0.30 12.37
N ASP A 17 4.97 0.63 13.16
CA ASP A 17 5.05 0.72 14.62
C ASP A 17 4.79 -0.62 15.33
N GLY A 18 4.57 -1.69 14.59
CA GLY A 18 4.23 -3.00 15.14
C GLY A 18 2.75 -3.15 15.50
N GLY A 19 1.93 -2.15 15.19
CA GLY A 19 0.50 -2.19 15.42
C GLY A 19 -0.28 -2.63 14.19
N ASP A 20 -1.60 -2.45 14.26
CA ASP A 20 -2.51 -2.73 13.15
C ASP A 20 -3.37 -1.50 12.85
N SER A 21 -4.17 -1.59 11.81
CA SER A 21 -5.17 -0.59 11.44
C SER A 21 -6.54 -1.24 11.29
N ARG A 22 -6.86 -2.19 12.17
CA ARG A 22 -8.09 -2.96 12.12
C ARG A 22 -9.29 -2.08 11.79
N ASN A 23 -10.04 -2.47 10.79
CA ASN A 23 -11.22 -1.74 10.31
C ASN A 23 -12.38 -2.72 10.18
N GLU A 24 -13.43 -2.52 10.98
CA GLU A 24 -14.57 -3.43 11.03
C GLU A 24 -15.32 -3.47 9.70
N ILE A 25 -15.41 -2.36 8.99
CA ILE A 25 -16.08 -2.32 7.67
C ILE A 25 -15.31 -3.19 6.67
N ALA A 26 -13.97 -3.10 6.70
CA ALA A 26 -13.13 -3.93 5.83
C ALA A 26 -13.29 -5.41 6.18
N ILE A 27 -13.31 -5.75 7.48
CA ILE A 27 -13.46 -7.13 7.95
C ILE A 27 -14.82 -7.70 7.55
N GLU A 28 -15.87 -6.89 7.60
CA GLU A 28 -17.23 -7.32 7.21
C GLU A 28 -17.30 -7.77 5.75
N GLN A 29 -16.38 -7.33 4.89
CA GLN A 29 -16.35 -7.77 3.49
C GLN A 29 -16.14 -9.27 3.35
N LYS A 30 -15.59 -9.95 4.36
CA LYS A 30 -15.42 -11.42 4.30
C LYS A 30 -16.74 -12.18 4.21
N GLU A 31 -17.86 -11.56 4.57
CA GLU A 31 -19.18 -12.19 4.48
C GLU A 31 -19.64 -12.38 3.03
N THR A 32 -19.17 -11.50 2.14
CA THR A 32 -19.57 -11.51 0.72
C THR A 32 -18.40 -11.75 -0.22
N SER A 33 -17.18 -11.75 0.29
CA SER A 33 -15.96 -11.81 -0.54
C SER A 33 -14.89 -12.65 0.15
N GLU A 34 -14.04 -13.26 -0.66
CA GLU A 34 -12.80 -13.87 -0.17
C GLU A 34 -11.75 -12.78 -0.05
N LEU A 35 -11.26 -12.55 1.16
CA LEU A 35 -10.25 -11.54 1.42
C LEU A 35 -8.86 -12.15 1.38
N ILE A 36 -7.97 -11.56 0.59
CA ILE A 36 -6.60 -12.00 0.40
C ILE A 36 -5.68 -10.93 0.97
N PRO A 37 -5.13 -11.16 2.17
CA PRO A 37 -4.32 -10.14 2.83
C PRO A 37 -2.93 -10.02 2.22
N VAL A 38 -2.44 -8.78 2.11
CA VAL A 38 -1.07 -8.48 1.72
C VAL A 38 -0.50 -7.39 2.61
N CYS A 39 0.79 -7.49 2.93
CA CYS A 39 1.55 -6.39 3.48
C CYS A 39 2.78 -6.20 2.60
N PRO A 40 2.71 -5.28 1.63
CA PRO A 40 3.82 -5.11 0.69
C PRO A 40 5.14 -4.77 1.37
N GLU A 41 5.11 -4.04 2.46
CA GLU A 41 6.32 -3.64 3.17
C GLU A 41 7.04 -4.86 3.77
N GLU A 42 6.32 -5.75 4.43
CA GLU A 42 6.88 -7.00 4.95
C GLU A 42 7.29 -7.94 3.81
N ALA A 43 6.48 -8.02 2.76
CA ALA A 43 6.79 -8.83 1.59
C ALA A 43 8.06 -8.34 0.88
N GLY A 44 8.36 -7.05 0.97
CA GLY A 44 9.58 -6.47 0.46
C GLY A 44 10.81 -6.73 1.32
N GLY A 45 10.64 -7.40 2.46
CA GLY A 45 11.73 -7.74 3.36
C GLY A 45 11.97 -6.75 4.49
N LEU A 46 11.08 -5.78 4.69
CA LEU A 46 11.22 -4.83 5.77
C LEU A 46 10.79 -5.46 7.11
N PRO A 47 11.52 -5.18 8.20
CA PRO A 47 11.13 -5.70 9.50
C PRO A 47 9.92 -4.98 10.09
N THR A 48 9.31 -5.59 11.08
CA THR A 48 8.25 -4.98 11.87
C THR A 48 8.64 -5.10 13.35
N PRO A 49 8.78 -4.01 14.12
CA PRO A 49 8.63 -2.61 13.70
C PRO A 49 9.79 -2.10 12.83
N ARG A 50 9.56 -0.96 12.21
CA ARG A 50 10.53 -0.30 11.32
C ARG A 50 10.36 1.21 11.37
N PRO A 51 11.38 2.00 10.96
CA PRO A 51 11.21 3.44 10.87
C PRO A 51 10.11 3.83 9.89
N PRO A 52 9.34 4.89 10.14
CA PRO A 52 8.38 5.40 9.17
C PRO A 52 9.08 5.86 7.91
N ALA A 53 8.43 5.72 6.76
CA ALA A 53 8.96 6.11 5.47
C ALA A 53 7.96 6.97 4.71
N GLU A 54 8.46 7.81 3.82
CA GLU A 54 7.65 8.60 2.90
C GLU A 54 8.29 8.61 1.52
N ILE A 55 7.48 8.87 0.49
CA ILE A 55 8.01 9.05 -0.86
C ILE A 55 8.55 10.46 -0.98
N VAL A 56 9.79 10.58 -1.39
CA VAL A 56 10.49 11.86 -1.58
C VAL A 56 10.69 12.10 -3.07
N GLY A 57 10.25 13.23 -3.55
CA GLY A 57 10.45 13.64 -4.95
C GLY A 57 9.30 13.30 -5.89
N GLY A 58 8.15 12.86 -5.37
CA GLY A 58 6.99 12.54 -6.18
C GLY A 58 6.03 11.61 -5.49
N ASP A 59 5.38 10.77 -6.28
CA ASP A 59 4.42 9.79 -5.82
C ASP A 59 4.84 8.36 -6.22
N GLY A 60 3.94 7.39 -6.08
CA GLY A 60 4.22 6.00 -6.43
C GLY A 60 4.53 5.82 -7.91
N ASP A 61 3.86 6.54 -8.78
CA ASP A 61 4.16 6.50 -10.22
C ASP A 61 5.60 6.96 -10.49
N ALA A 62 6.01 8.03 -9.83
CA ALA A 62 7.37 8.54 -9.97
C ALA A 62 8.41 7.55 -9.43
N VAL A 63 8.09 6.81 -8.36
CA VAL A 63 8.97 5.76 -7.85
C VAL A 63 9.12 4.64 -8.87
N LEU A 64 8.03 4.21 -9.50
CA LEU A 64 8.06 3.18 -10.53
C LEU A 64 8.89 3.61 -11.74
N ASP A 65 8.86 4.91 -12.06
CA ASP A 65 9.63 5.48 -13.17
C ASP A 65 11.09 5.78 -12.82
N GLY A 66 11.51 5.54 -11.58
CA GLY A 66 12.86 5.85 -11.12
C GLY A 66 13.13 7.32 -10.85
N LYS A 67 12.08 8.15 -10.74
CA LYS A 67 12.18 9.60 -10.54
C LYS A 67 12.01 10.04 -9.09
N ALA A 68 11.52 9.16 -8.23
CA ALA A 68 11.35 9.43 -6.81
C ALA A 68 11.85 8.24 -6.00
N LYS A 69 12.07 8.45 -4.72
CA LYS A 69 12.59 7.43 -3.81
C LYS A 69 11.70 7.31 -2.58
N VAL A 70 11.71 6.14 -1.96
CA VAL A 70 11.10 5.94 -0.65
C VAL A 70 12.22 5.99 0.38
N MET A 71 12.11 6.93 1.32
CA MET A 71 13.14 7.17 2.32
C MET A 71 12.55 7.03 3.72
N THR A 72 13.34 6.48 4.64
CA THR A 72 12.93 6.49 6.05
C THR A 72 13.20 7.87 6.66
N ALA A 73 12.59 8.13 7.83
CA ALA A 73 12.86 9.35 8.59
C ALA A 73 14.34 9.46 8.96
N ASP A 74 15.04 8.32 9.07
CA ASP A 74 16.47 8.27 9.38
C ASP A 74 17.37 8.52 8.16
N GLY A 75 16.78 8.73 6.97
CA GLY A 75 17.54 8.98 5.76
C GLY A 75 18.00 7.74 5.02
N VAL A 76 17.45 6.57 5.31
CA VAL A 76 17.78 5.32 4.62
C VAL A 76 16.87 5.15 3.41
N ASP A 77 17.47 4.82 2.26
CA ASP A 77 16.73 4.53 1.03
C ASP A 77 16.18 3.10 1.09
N VAL A 78 14.86 2.99 1.08
CA VAL A 78 14.16 1.70 1.11
C VAL A 78 13.35 1.46 -0.18
N THR A 79 13.67 2.18 -1.25
CA THR A 79 12.97 2.10 -2.52
C THR A 79 12.87 0.67 -3.05
N GLU A 80 13.98 -0.07 -3.04
CA GLU A 80 14.01 -1.46 -3.54
C GLU A 80 13.03 -2.37 -2.79
N ALA A 81 12.95 -2.22 -1.47
CA ALA A 81 12.02 -3.01 -0.66
C ALA A 81 10.57 -2.69 -1.02
N TYR A 82 10.25 -1.43 -1.24
CA TYR A 82 8.89 -1.01 -1.63
C TYR A 82 8.53 -1.50 -3.04
N LEU A 83 9.48 -1.46 -3.98
CA LEU A 83 9.27 -2.00 -5.32
C LEU A 83 9.03 -3.51 -5.28
N LYS A 84 9.86 -4.23 -4.53
CA LYS A 84 9.70 -5.68 -4.36
C LYS A 84 8.34 -6.04 -3.77
N GLY A 85 7.92 -5.31 -2.74
CA GLY A 85 6.62 -5.51 -2.11
C GLY A 85 5.46 -5.21 -3.05
N ALA A 86 5.58 -4.17 -3.87
CA ALA A 86 4.57 -3.81 -4.85
C ALA A 86 4.42 -4.90 -5.92
N TYR A 87 5.51 -5.43 -6.43
CA TYR A 87 5.47 -6.54 -7.40
C TYR A 87 4.92 -7.81 -6.79
N HIS A 88 5.19 -8.08 -5.51
CA HIS A 88 4.59 -9.21 -4.80
C HIS A 88 3.06 -9.05 -4.74
N ALA A 89 2.57 -7.87 -4.37
CA ALA A 89 1.13 -7.60 -4.32
C ALA A 89 0.48 -7.74 -5.70
N LEU A 90 1.15 -7.29 -6.75
CA LEU A 90 0.69 -7.47 -8.12
C LEU A 90 0.58 -8.95 -8.47
N GLN A 91 1.60 -9.73 -8.14
CA GLN A 91 1.61 -11.17 -8.41
C GLN A 91 0.46 -11.88 -7.69
N VAL A 92 0.22 -11.55 -6.42
CA VAL A 92 -0.89 -12.09 -5.64
C VAL A 92 -2.22 -11.73 -6.28
N THR A 93 -2.38 -10.48 -6.70
CA THR A 93 -3.61 -10.01 -7.34
C THR A 93 -3.88 -10.75 -8.64
N GLN A 94 -2.88 -10.92 -9.48
CA GLN A 94 -3.02 -11.62 -10.77
C GLN A 94 -3.27 -13.11 -10.59
N SER A 95 -2.50 -13.79 -9.72
CA SER A 95 -2.62 -15.23 -9.55
C SER A 95 -3.88 -15.64 -8.80
N SER A 96 -4.42 -14.80 -7.94
CA SER A 96 -5.66 -15.08 -7.21
C SER A 96 -6.92 -14.82 -8.05
N GLY A 97 -6.80 -14.04 -9.12
CA GLY A 97 -7.96 -13.58 -9.89
C GLY A 97 -8.78 -12.51 -9.20
N ALA A 98 -8.19 -11.79 -8.25
CA ALA A 98 -8.89 -10.73 -7.53
C ALA A 98 -9.33 -9.61 -8.48
N THR A 99 -10.53 -9.10 -8.26
CA THR A 99 -11.13 -8.06 -9.09
C THR A 99 -11.15 -6.69 -8.40
N HIS A 100 -10.91 -6.68 -7.09
CA HIS A 100 -10.96 -5.46 -6.28
C HIS A 100 -9.82 -5.45 -5.28
N VAL A 101 -9.42 -4.26 -4.86
CA VAL A 101 -8.42 -4.07 -3.81
C VAL A 101 -8.93 -3.05 -2.80
N ILE A 102 -8.65 -3.30 -1.53
CA ILE A 102 -8.94 -2.38 -0.42
C ILE A 102 -7.62 -2.14 0.29
N LEU A 103 -7.11 -0.92 0.21
CA LEU A 103 -5.77 -0.60 0.67
C LEU A 103 -5.79 0.45 1.78
N LYS A 104 -4.85 0.35 2.70
CA LYS A 104 -4.67 1.27 3.81
C LYS A 104 -4.36 2.67 3.29
N ALA A 105 -5.13 3.66 3.74
CA ALA A 105 -4.94 5.06 3.33
C ALA A 105 -3.60 5.62 3.79
N ARG A 106 -3.06 6.56 3.02
CA ARG A 106 -1.90 7.42 3.33
C ARG A 106 -0.54 6.74 3.41
N SER A 107 -0.49 5.42 3.29
CA SER A 107 0.78 4.69 3.31
C SER A 107 1.60 5.00 2.06
N PRO A 108 2.92 5.08 2.13
CA PRO A 108 3.76 5.20 0.93
C PRO A 108 3.67 3.97 0.03
N SER A 109 3.22 2.84 0.56
CA SER A 109 2.97 1.62 -0.21
C SER A 109 1.53 1.56 -0.73
N CYS A 110 0.56 1.65 0.16
CA CYS A 110 -0.85 1.35 -0.12
C CYS A 110 -1.73 2.59 -0.28
N GLY A 111 -1.23 3.78 -0.05
CA GLY A 111 -2.02 5.01 -0.12
C GLY A 111 -2.68 5.18 -1.48
N CYS A 112 -3.93 5.63 -1.46
CA CYS A 112 -4.73 5.82 -2.67
C CYS A 112 -5.32 7.22 -2.65
N GLY A 113 -4.83 8.08 -3.53
CA GLY A 113 -5.26 9.46 -3.66
C GLY A 113 -4.52 10.46 -2.81
N ASP A 114 -4.15 10.10 -1.59
CA ASP A 114 -3.36 10.94 -0.69
C ASP A 114 -2.22 10.15 -0.08
N ILE A 115 -1.06 10.77 -0.02
CA ILE A 115 0.13 10.25 0.65
C ILE A 115 0.82 11.40 1.38
N TYR A 116 1.74 11.08 2.29
CA TYR A 116 2.57 12.12 2.90
C TYR A 116 3.58 12.64 1.87
N ASP A 117 3.92 13.93 1.98
CA ASP A 117 4.62 14.66 0.92
C ASP A 117 6.16 14.49 0.91
N GLY A 118 6.70 13.67 1.79
CA GLY A 118 8.14 13.43 1.85
C GLY A 118 8.92 14.36 2.77
N THR A 119 8.24 15.30 3.44
CA THR A 119 8.90 16.25 4.37
C THR A 119 8.91 15.74 5.81
N PHE A 120 8.23 14.64 6.09
CA PHE A 120 8.07 14.07 7.44
C PHE A 120 7.45 15.07 8.42
N SER A 121 6.55 15.91 7.92
CA SER A 121 5.87 16.96 8.69
C SER A 121 4.39 16.67 8.94
N GLY A 122 3.89 15.51 8.51
CA GLY A 122 2.47 15.19 8.60
C GLY A 122 1.62 15.84 7.50
N THR A 123 2.25 16.45 6.50
CA THR A 123 1.57 17.13 5.40
C THR A 123 1.24 16.12 4.28
N LEU A 124 -0.01 16.12 3.84
CA LEU A 124 -0.48 15.26 2.75
C LEU A 124 -0.38 15.96 1.40
N THR A 125 -0.19 15.16 0.36
CA THR A 125 -0.24 15.61 -1.02
C THR A 125 -1.04 14.60 -1.86
N SER A 126 -1.52 15.03 -3.01
CA SER A 126 -2.19 14.11 -3.95
C SER A 126 -1.20 13.12 -4.50
N GLY A 127 -1.60 11.86 -4.56
CA GLY A 127 -0.79 10.80 -5.15
C GLY A 127 -1.16 9.43 -4.60
N ASP A 128 -0.58 8.41 -5.20
CA ASP A 128 -0.76 7.02 -4.79
C ASP A 128 0.56 6.48 -4.24
N GLY A 129 0.46 5.50 -3.35
CA GLY A 129 1.62 4.74 -2.90
C GLY A 129 2.17 3.85 -4.01
N VAL A 130 3.35 3.29 -3.77
CA VAL A 130 4.05 2.47 -4.79
C VAL A 130 3.22 1.25 -5.22
N THR A 131 2.63 0.54 -4.27
CA THR A 131 1.80 -0.64 -4.56
C THR A 131 0.54 -0.25 -5.31
N THR A 132 -0.15 0.79 -4.88
CA THR A 132 -1.35 1.28 -5.55
C THR A 132 -1.06 1.67 -6.99
N ALA A 133 0.00 2.42 -7.22
CA ALA A 133 0.42 2.80 -8.57
C ALA A 133 0.74 1.58 -9.42
N CYS A 134 1.44 0.60 -8.87
CA CYS A 134 1.80 -0.64 -9.57
C CYS A 134 0.55 -1.41 -10.02
N LEU A 135 -0.42 -1.57 -9.12
CA LEU A 135 -1.67 -2.29 -9.42
C LEU A 135 -2.50 -1.56 -10.47
N LEU A 136 -2.60 -0.24 -10.39
CA LEU A 136 -3.35 0.55 -11.36
C LEU A 136 -2.70 0.54 -12.74
N TYR A 137 -1.38 0.64 -12.78
CA TYR A 137 -0.63 0.71 -14.03
C TYR A 137 -0.75 -0.57 -14.87
N THR A 138 -0.90 -1.71 -14.22
CA THR A 138 -0.95 -3.00 -14.88
C THR A 138 -2.37 -3.52 -15.07
N SER A 139 -3.40 -2.74 -14.70
CA SER A 139 -4.79 -3.10 -14.97
C SER A 139 -5.03 -3.19 -16.48
N PRO A 140 -5.73 -4.23 -16.95
CA PRO A 140 -5.95 -4.42 -18.40
C PRO A 140 -6.82 -3.34 -19.03
N SER A 141 -7.67 -2.66 -18.26
CA SER A 141 -8.47 -1.56 -18.77
C SER A 141 -8.79 -0.57 -17.64
N PRO A 142 -9.13 0.69 -17.99
CA PRO A 142 -9.54 1.67 -16.98
C PRO A 142 -10.74 1.23 -16.13
N ARG A 143 -11.62 0.40 -16.68
CA ARG A 143 -12.78 -0.11 -15.96
C ARG A 143 -12.39 -1.03 -14.81
N ASP A 144 -11.27 -1.71 -14.95
CA ASP A 144 -10.79 -2.68 -13.97
C ASP A 144 -9.90 -2.04 -12.91
N ARG A 145 -9.65 -0.73 -13.06
CA ARG A 145 -8.85 0.03 -12.10
C ARG A 145 -9.71 0.48 -10.93
N THR A 146 -10.25 -0.50 -10.22
CA THR A 146 -11.11 -0.24 -9.07
C THR A 146 -10.25 -0.07 -7.84
N ARG A 147 -10.46 1.03 -7.12
CA ARG A 147 -9.80 1.25 -5.84
C ARG A 147 -10.80 1.70 -4.80
N SER A 148 -10.58 1.18 -3.59
CA SER A 148 -11.33 1.57 -2.42
C SER A 148 -10.37 2.07 -1.36
N ARG A 149 -10.76 3.13 -0.68
CA ARG A 149 -9.92 3.74 0.34
C ARG A 149 -10.60 3.63 1.69
N MET A 150 -9.90 3.03 2.66
CA MET A 150 -10.36 2.95 4.02
C MET A 150 -9.67 4.02 4.86
N PRO A 151 -10.41 4.75 5.71
CA PRO A 151 -9.82 5.73 6.60
C PRO A 151 -8.76 5.11 7.49
N SER A 152 -7.73 5.88 7.79
CA SER A 152 -6.77 5.48 8.80
C SER A 152 -7.42 5.56 10.17
N SER A 153 -7.21 4.52 10.97
CA SER A 153 -7.65 4.50 12.37
C SER A 153 -6.58 5.04 13.31
N ALA A 154 -5.61 5.72 12.78
CA ALA A 154 -4.45 6.22 13.51
C ALA A 154 -4.80 7.12 14.66
#